data_fdc7dac356de44fb1d12a218860512d0
#
_entry.id   fdc7dac356de44fb1d12a218860512d0
#
_cell.length_a   1.000
_cell.length_b   1.000
_cell.length_c   1.000
_cell.angle_alpha   90.00
_cell.angle_beta   90.00
_cell.angle_gamma   90.00
#
_symmetry.space_group_name_H-M   'P 1'
#
loop_
_entity.id
_entity.type
_entity.pdbx_description
1 polymer ?
#
loop_
_entity_poly.entity_id
_entity_poly.type
_entity_poly.pdbx_seq_one_letter_code
_entity_poly.pdbx_strand_id
1 'polypeptide(L)'
;MATENNWSFEQTDIAERLATVDDAALDVLQFGIIGFDEQTIVQRYNTFESQLAGLNKSRVLGHPFFTSVAPCMNNFLVAQRFEDALATGDTLDVTLDYVLTLRMKPVKVKLRLLAGSARALSYVLILRPLPS
;
A
#
# COMPACT_ATOMS: atom_id res chain seq x y z
N MET A 1 -6.31 -26.77 3.44
CA MET A 1 -6.01 -26.53 3.07
C MET A 1 -5.37 -25.54 2.80
N ALA A 2 -5.18 -25.35 2.93
CA ALA A 2 -4.57 -24.54 2.82
C ALA A 2 -4.18 -23.78 1.95
N THR A 3 -3.75 -23.47 1.35
CA THR A 3 -3.69 -22.74 0.42
C THR A 3 -4.08 -21.37 0.54
N GLU A 4 -4.58 -21.02 1.57
CA GLU A 4 -5.10 -19.75 1.80
C GLU A 4 -4.07 -18.69 1.80
N ASN A 5 -2.83 -19.00 1.78
CA ASN A 5 -1.75 -18.01 1.78
C ASN A 5 -1.18 -17.78 0.40
N ASN A 6 -1.95 -18.11 -0.62
CA ASN A 6 -1.50 -17.88 -1.99
C ASN A 6 -1.84 -16.48 -2.43
N TRP A 7 -1.19 -15.51 -1.84
CA TRP A 7 -1.32 -14.12 -2.26
C TRP A 7 -0.21 -13.79 -3.25
N SER A 8 -0.54 -13.06 -4.29
CA SER A 8 0.47 -12.48 -5.15
C SER A 8 0.17 -11.00 -5.35
N PHE A 9 1.22 -10.25 -5.62
CA PHE A 9 1.12 -8.82 -5.85
C PHE A 9 0.19 -8.50 -7.03
N GLU A 10 0.16 -9.36 -8.04
CA GLU A 10 -0.61 -9.13 -9.26
C GLU A 10 -1.99 -9.76 -9.28
N GLN A 11 -2.41 -10.44 -8.23
CA GLN A 11 -3.68 -11.15 -8.31
C GLN A 11 -4.86 -10.20 -8.50
N THR A 12 -5.85 -10.65 -9.28
CA THR A 12 -6.92 -9.76 -9.71
C THR A 12 -7.93 -9.47 -8.62
N ASP A 13 -8.09 -10.36 -7.66
CA ASP A 13 -9.07 -10.20 -6.58
C ASP A 13 -8.45 -9.63 -5.31
N ILE A 14 -7.27 -8.99 -5.41
CA ILE A 14 -6.55 -8.59 -4.22
C ILE A 14 -7.33 -7.54 -3.40
N ALA A 15 -8.01 -6.63 -4.08
CA ALA A 15 -8.75 -5.59 -3.37
C ALA A 15 -9.89 -6.18 -2.55
N GLU A 16 -10.60 -7.17 -3.10
CA GLU A 16 -11.67 -7.84 -2.36
C GLU A 16 -11.13 -8.61 -1.17
N ARG A 17 -9.99 -9.27 -1.35
CA ARG A 17 -9.40 -10.03 -0.25
C ARG A 17 -8.90 -9.12 0.87
N LEU A 18 -8.31 -7.98 0.50
CA LEU A 18 -7.85 -7.02 1.50
C LEU A 18 -9.00 -6.51 2.36
N ALA A 19 -10.18 -6.36 1.77
CA ALA A 19 -11.33 -5.85 2.50
C ALA A 19 -11.87 -6.84 3.54
N THR A 20 -11.55 -8.12 3.41
CA THR A 20 -12.15 -9.15 4.26
C THR A 20 -11.18 -9.82 5.23
N VAL A 21 -9.88 -9.58 5.10
CA VAL A 21 -8.90 -10.24 5.97
C VAL A 21 -8.50 -9.32 7.12
N ASP A 22 -8.04 -9.95 8.20
CA ASP A 22 -7.55 -9.20 9.34
C ASP A 22 -6.07 -8.82 9.15
N ASP A 23 -5.56 -8.05 10.09
CA ASP A 23 -4.19 -7.57 9.99
C ASP A 23 -3.18 -8.69 10.11
N ALA A 24 -3.49 -9.74 10.86
CA ALA A 24 -2.57 -10.86 10.98
C ALA A 24 -2.33 -11.54 9.64
N ALA A 25 -3.36 -11.60 8.78
CA ALA A 25 -3.19 -12.18 7.45
C ALA A 25 -2.25 -11.33 6.59
N LEU A 26 -2.26 -10.02 6.78
CA LEU A 26 -1.37 -9.13 6.04
C LEU A 26 0.08 -9.28 6.48
N ASP A 27 0.28 -9.61 7.75
CA ASP A 27 1.63 -9.67 8.31
C ASP A 27 2.45 -10.86 7.83
N VAL A 28 1.81 -11.85 7.22
CA VAL A 28 2.55 -13.00 6.67
C VAL A 28 2.87 -12.84 5.19
N LEU A 29 2.43 -11.76 4.56
CA LEU A 29 2.68 -11.52 3.15
C LEU A 29 4.10 -11.01 2.93
N GLN A 30 4.63 -11.29 1.73
CA GLN A 30 6.00 -10.94 1.39
C GLN A 30 6.08 -9.75 0.44
N PHE A 31 5.12 -8.86 0.53
CA PHE A 31 5.17 -7.55 -0.10
C PHE A 31 4.52 -6.55 0.84
N GLY A 32 4.83 -5.26 0.65
CA GLY A 32 4.36 -4.23 1.55
C GLY A 32 2.92 -3.87 1.30
N ILE A 33 2.15 -3.63 2.37
CA ILE A 33 0.75 -3.23 2.29
C ILE A 33 0.52 -2.06 3.22
N ILE A 34 0.01 -0.97 2.66
CA ILE A 34 -0.36 0.21 3.44
C ILE A 34 -1.78 0.58 3.05
N GLY A 35 -2.67 0.63 4.05
CA GLY A 35 -4.06 1.04 3.84
C GLY A 35 -4.34 2.34 4.55
N PHE A 36 -5.07 3.25 3.89
CA PHE A 36 -5.41 4.53 4.49
C PHE A 36 -6.85 4.92 4.15
N ASP A 37 -7.42 5.79 5.00
CA ASP A 37 -8.80 6.19 4.85
C ASP A 37 -8.95 7.42 3.95
N GLU A 38 -10.16 7.98 3.90
CA GLU A 38 -10.46 9.11 3.02
C GLU A 38 -9.67 10.36 3.36
N GLN A 39 -9.24 10.48 4.61
CA GLN A 39 -8.41 11.60 5.03
C GLN A 39 -6.92 11.30 4.86
N THR A 40 -6.59 10.20 4.22
CA THR A 40 -5.23 9.69 4.00
C THR A 40 -4.50 9.31 5.28
N ILE A 41 -5.24 9.01 6.34
CA ILE A 41 -4.67 8.56 7.60
C ILE A 41 -4.48 7.04 7.53
N VAL A 42 -3.28 6.56 7.85
CA VAL A 42 -2.96 5.14 7.73
C VAL A 42 -3.72 4.35 8.77
N GLN A 43 -4.42 3.32 8.31
CA GLN A 43 -5.18 2.42 9.15
C GLN A 43 -4.61 1.00 9.17
N ARG A 44 -3.84 0.62 8.16
CA ARG A 44 -3.24 -0.71 8.07
C ARG A 44 -1.82 -0.58 7.55
N TYR A 45 -0.91 -1.40 8.11
CA TYR A 45 0.51 -1.32 7.76
C TYR A 45 1.12 -2.66 8.15
N ASN A 46 1.53 -3.47 7.18
CA ASN A 46 1.93 -4.83 7.53
C ASN A 46 3.39 -4.92 7.97
N THR A 47 3.71 -6.06 8.56
CA THR A 47 5.04 -6.29 9.13
C THR A 47 6.13 -6.24 8.09
N PHE A 48 5.86 -6.79 6.89
CA PHE A 48 6.85 -6.79 5.83
C PHE A 48 7.30 -5.36 5.50
N GLU A 49 6.33 -4.44 5.33
CA GLU A 49 6.67 -3.06 5.02
C GLU A 49 7.37 -2.37 6.19
N SER A 50 6.93 -2.66 7.40
CA SER A 50 7.55 -2.09 8.60
C SER A 50 9.04 -2.44 8.65
N GLN A 51 9.38 -3.69 8.37
CA GLN A 51 10.76 -4.14 8.42
C GLN A 51 11.60 -3.56 7.29
N LEU A 52 11.06 -3.53 6.09
CA LEU A 52 11.80 -3.08 4.91
C LEU A 52 11.96 -1.56 4.87
N ALA A 53 10.94 -0.82 5.27
CA ALA A 53 11.01 0.63 5.32
C ALA A 53 11.68 1.14 6.59
N GLY A 54 11.80 0.29 7.61
CA GLY A 54 12.43 0.68 8.85
C GLY A 54 11.59 1.60 9.72
N LEU A 55 10.27 1.55 9.55
CA LEU A 55 9.35 2.37 10.35
C LEU A 55 8.45 1.45 11.16
N ASN A 56 8.38 1.67 12.46
CA ASN A 56 7.51 0.89 13.33
C ASN A 56 6.05 1.20 13.04
N LYS A 57 5.19 0.19 13.23
CA LYS A 57 3.76 0.38 13.03
C LYS A 57 3.21 1.52 13.89
N SER A 58 3.71 1.67 15.11
CA SER A 58 3.23 2.71 16.01
C SER A 58 3.55 4.12 15.50
N ARG A 59 4.53 4.25 14.62
CA ARG A 59 4.88 5.55 14.04
C ARG A 59 4.12 5.85 12.75
N VAL A 60 3.44 4.84 12.21
CA VAL A 60 2.77 4.96 10.92
C VAL A 60 1.25 4.96 11.09
N LEU A 61 0.73 4.04 11.87
CA LEU A 61 -0.72 3.94 12.09
C LEU A 61 -1.24 5.21 12.73
N GLY A 62 -2.32 5.75 12.17
CA GLY A 62 -2.93 6.97 12.67
C GLY A 62 -2.28 8.25 12.19
N HIS A 63 -1.30 8.16 11.30
CA HIS A 63 -0.61 9.35 10.77
C HIS A 63 -0.90 9.53 9.29
N PRO A 64 -0.82 10.78 8.78
CA PRO A 64 -1.09 11.04 7.37
C PRO A 64 -0.05 10.36 6.48
N PHE A 65 -0.53 9.63 5.48
CA PHE A 65 0.37 8.85 4.64
C PHE A 65 1.28 9.72 3.79
N PHE A 66 0.72 10.70 3.08
CA PHE A 66 1.47 11.45 2.08
C PHE A 66 2.31 12.59 2.64
N THR A 67 2.13 12.95 3.91
CA THR A 67 2.89 14.03 4.50
C THR A 67 3.84 13.57 5.60
N SER A 68 3.48 12.49 6.30
CA SER A 68 4.27 12.03 7.44
C SER A 68 4.97 10.70 7.18
N VAL A 69 4.34 9.80 6.45
CA VAL A 69 4.86 8.44 6.29
C VAL A 69 5.69 8.32 5.01
N ALA A 70 5.14 8.73 3.89
CA ALA A 70 5.79 8.57 2.59
C ALA A 70 5.67 9.85 1.77
N PRO A 71 6.33 10.93 2.18
CA PRO A 71 6.26 12.16 1.40
C PRO A 71 6.82 12.01 -0.01
N CYS A 72 7.66 11.01 -0.26
CA CYS A 72 8.16 10.75 -1.60
C CYS A 72 7.06 10.29 -2.56
N MET A 73 5.88 9.92 -2.07
CA MET A 73 4.73 9.55 -2.88
C MET A 73 3.71 10.67 -3.02
N ASN A 74 3.99 11.85 -2.45
CA ASN A 74 3.07 12.97 -2.49
C ASN A 74 3.29 13.75 -3.79
N ASN A 75 2.84 13.17 -4.90
CA ASN A 75 3.05 13.74 -6.22
C ASN A 75 1.94 13.24 -7.16
N PHE A 76 1.97 13.68 -8.42
CA PHE A 76 0.91 13.33 -9.33
C PHE A 76 0.99 11.89 -9.85
N LEU A 77 2.09 11.18 -9.59
CA LEU A 77 2.16 9.76 -9.96
C LEU A 77 1.40 8.88 -8.98
N VAL A 78 1.34 9.25 -7.72
CA VAL A 78 0.70 8.45 -6.70
C VAL A 78 -0.45 9.21 -6.03
N ALA A 79 -0.15 10.27 -5.28
CA ALA A 79 -1.17 10.97 -4.50
C ALA A 79 -2.30 11.51 -5.36
N GLN A 80 -1.96 12.09 -6.51
CA GLN A 80 -2.97 12.67 -7.38
C GLN A 80 -3.94 11.62 -7.92
N ARG A 81 -3.46 10.41 -8.16
CA ARG A 81 -4.33 9.34 -8.65
C ARG A 81 -5.41 8.99 -7.63
N PHE A 82 -5.05 8.98 -6.34
CA PHE A 82 -6.02 8.73 -5.28
C PHE A 82 -7.01 9.90 -5.14
N GLU A 83 -6.52 11.13 -5.23
CA GLU A 83 -7.41 12.29 -5.17
C GLU A 83 -8.41 12.27 -6.31
N ASP A 84 -7.95 11.95 -7.52
CA ASP A 84 -8.84 11.89 -8.67
C ASP A 84 -9.89 10.80 -8.52
N ALA A 85 -9.49 9.63 -8.02
CA ALA A 85 -10.43 8.53 -7.83
C ALA A 85 -11.48 8.87 -6.78
N LEU A 86 -11.07 9.53 -5.70
CA LEU A 86 -12.01 9.96 -4.67
C LEU A 86 -13.00 11.00 -5.21
N ALA A 87 -12.50 11.94 -6.02
CA ALA A 87 -13.35 13.01 -6.53
C ALA A 87 -14.38 12.49 -7.52
N THR A 88 -14.03 11.49 -8.32
CA THR A 88 -14.94 10.98 -9.36
C THR A 88 -15.70 9.74 -8.92
N GLY A 89 -15.29 9.10 -7.83
CA GLY A 89 -15.87 7.82 -7.41
C GLY A 89 -15.43 6.64 -8.24
N ASP A 90 -14.43 6.83 -9.08
CA ASP A 90 -13.94 5.76 -9.96
C ASP A 90 -13.09 4.76 -9.18
N THR A 91 -13.07 3.54 -9.70
CA THR A 91 -12.16 2.51 -9.18
C THR A 91 -10.76 2.75 -9.70
N LEU A 92 -9.79 2.65 -8.81
CA LEU A 92 -8.37 2.77 -9.17
C LEU A 92 -7.72 1.41 -8.97
N ASP A 93 -7.01 0.93 -9.98
CA ASP A 93 -6.18 -0.27 -9.88
C ASP A 93 -5.11 -0.17 -10.94
N VAL A 94 -3.98 0.43 -10.59
CA VAL A 94 -2.87 0.59 -11.52
C VAL A 94 -1.59 0.11 -10.86
N THR A 95 -0.71 -0.45 -11.68
CA THR A 95 0.62 -0.87 -11.25
C THR A 95 1.64 -0.05 -12.02
N LEU A 96 2.62 0.49 -11.32
CA LEU A 96 3.63 1.32 -11.95
C LEU A 96 5.00 1.06 -11.33
N ASP A 97 6.03 1.32 -12.13
CA ASP A 97 7.39 1.31 -11.63
C ASP A 97 7.65 2.61 -10.88
N TYR A 98 8.39 2.51 -9.79
CA TYR A 98 8.60 3.67 -8.93
C TYR A 98 9.95 3.55 -8.23
N VAL A 99 10.46 4.66 -7.76
CA VAL A 99 11.69 4.69 -6.98
C VAL A 99 11.37 5.28 -5.62
N LEU A 100 11.55 4.47 -4.58
CA LEU A 100 11.36 4.94 -3.20
C LEU A 100 12.63 5.64 -2.74
N THR A 101 12.43 6.79 -2.10
CA THR A 101 13.55 7.58 -1.58
C THR A 101 13.35 7.85 -0.10
N LEU A 102 12.75 6.89 0.61
CA LEU A 102 12.46 7.04 2.04
C LEU A 102 13.73 7.06 2.88
N ARG A 103 14.79 6.51 2.35
CA ARG A 103 16.07 6.47 3.03
C ARG A 103 17.13 7.01 2.09
N MET A 104 18.36 6.94 2.53
CA MET A 104 19.47 7.49 1.75
C MET A 104 19.71 6.76 0.44
N LYS A 105 19.25 5.51 0.35
CA LYS A 105 19.44 4.72 -0.88
C LYS A 105 18.13 4.61 -1.63
N PRO A 106 18.08 5.06 -2.90
CA PRO A 106 16.89 4.84 -3.71
C PRO A 106 16.67 3.35 -3.96
N VAL A 107 15.42 2.92 -3.93
CA VAL A 107 15.05 1.52 -4.17
C VAL A 107 14.01 1.48 -5.27
N LYS A 108 14.30 0.74 -6.33
CA LYS A 108 13.33 0.53 -7.41
C LYS A 108 12.29 -0.50 -6.96
N VAL A 109 11.04 -0.15 -7.12
CA VAL A 109 9.93 -1.00 -6.69
C VAL A 109 8.83 -0.96 -7.72
N LYS A 110 7.85 -1.85 -7.56
CA LYS A 110 6.57 -1.71 -8.24
C LYS A 110 5.53 -1.33 -7.22
N LEU A 111 4.69 -0.37 -7.58
CA LEU A 111 3.57 0.03 -6.73
C LEU A 111 2.28 -0.39 -7.40
N ARG A 112 1.34 -0.89 -6.61
CA ARG A 112 -0.02 -1.11 -7.08
C ARG A 112 -0.94 -0.26 -6.23
N LEU A 113 -1.69 0.61 -6.89
CA LEU A 113 -2.55 1.59 -6.22
C LEU A 113 -3.99 1.12 -6.35
N LEU A 114 -4.68 0.99 -5.24
CA LEU A 114 -6.04 0.47 -5.20
C LEU A 114 -6.95 1.45 -4.48
N ALA A 115 -8.07 1.81 -5.11
CA ALA A 115 -9.09 2.63 -4.48
C ALA A 115 -10.43 2.36 -5.14
N GLY A 116 -11.50 2.70 -4.46
CA GLY A 116 -12.83 2.55 -5.03
C GLY A 116 -13.88 3.11 -4.08
N SER A 117 -14.97 3.65 -4.65
CA SER A 117 -15.98 4.32 -3.85
C SER A 117 -16.68 3.39 -2.87
N ALA A 118 -16.72 2.10 -3.15
CA ALA A 118 -17.35 1.12 -2.27
C ALA A 118 -16.43 0.61 -1.17
N ARG A 119 -15.18 1.07 -1.13
CA ARG A 119 -14.21 0.57 -0.18
C ARG A 119 -13.97 1.57 0.93
N ALA A 120 -13.79 1.05 2.14
CA ALA A 120 -13.48 1.90 3.28
C ALA A 120 -12.05 2.43 3.22
N LEU A 121 -11.13 1.66 2.65
CA LEU A 121 -9.72 2.02 2.60
C LEU A 121 -9.18 1.97 1.19
N SER A 122 -8.22 2.85 0.94
CA SER A 122 -7.37 2.78 -0.25
C SER A 122 -6.05 2.11 0.14
N TYR A 123 -5.37 1.55 -0.85
CA TYR A 123 -4.15 0.78 -0.56
C TYR A 123 -3.02 1.14 -1.50
N VAL A 124 -1.81 1.15 -0.97
CA VAL A 124 -0.59 1.11 -1.75
C VAL A 124 0.10 -0.20 -1.43
N LEU A 125 0.32 -1.01 -2.46
CA LEU A 125 1.07 -2.26 -2.34
C LEU A 125 2.45 -2.02 -2.91
N ILE A 126 3.48 -2.52 -2.24
CA ILE A 126 4.87 -2.26 -2.63
C ILE A 126 5.59 -3.59 -2.83
N LEU A 127 6.03 -3.82 -4.07
CA LEU A 127 6.80 -5.02 -4.41
C LEU A 127 8.25 -4.61 -4.63
N ARG A 128 9.13 -5.10 -3.78
CA ARG A 128 10.56 -4.82 -3.88
C ARG A 128 11.26 -5.94 -4.64
N PRO A 129 12.36 -5.63 -5.32
CA PRO A 129 13.10 -6.68 -6.01
C PRO A 129 13.65 -7.68 -5.00
N LEU A 130 13.78 -8.93 -5.45
CA LEU A 130 14.36 -9.95 -4.60
C LEU A 130 15.85 -9.65 -4.39
N PRO A 131 16.36 -9.90 -3.19
CA PRO A 131 17.82 -9.77 -2.98
C PRO A 131 18.53 -10.80 -3.84
N SER A 132 19.63 -10.40 -4.40
CA SER A 132 20.40 -11.31 -5.27
C SER A 132 21.74 -11.66 -4.66
#